data_b8167e7df8a93134c6a18ba41f3b8f1d
#
_entry.id   b8167e7df8a93134c6a18ba41f3b8f1d
#
_cell.length_a   1.000
_cell.length_b   1.000
_cell.length_c   1.000
_cell.angle_alpha   90.00
_cell.angle_beta   90.00
_cell.angle_gamma   90.00
#
_symmetry.space_group_name_H-M   'P 1'
#
loop_
_entity.id
_entity.type
_entity.pdbx_description
1 polymer ?
#
loop_
_entity_poly.entity_id
_entity_poly.type
_entity_poly.pdbx_seq_one_letter_code
_entity_poly.pdbx_strand_id
1 'polypeptide(L)'
;MIVGGTAVTGSSKKARKTYLRMVQNVQLTGLVPKVARRESPIIGFSEEDARRLHHQHDNALVVSIQIEDYNMHKVLVDNVSSADILYYLAFQQMGIDREQLIPTNTPLVDFGGTRMLLLGAITLSVVVGDYPQQIAKDVTFLVVNYSSAYNAILGRPTLNSWKAITSTYHLMIKFPTDYSVGELRGD
;
A
#
# COMPACT_ATOMS: atom_id res chain seq x y z
N MET A 1 4.63 12.18 5.16
CA MET A 1 5.90 12.86 5.50
C MET A 1 6.01 14.15 4.70
N ILE A 2 5.86 15.30 5.34
CA ILE A 2 6.13 16.58 4.69
C ILE A 2 7.65 16.75 4.71
N VAL A 3 8.30 16.60 3.56
CA VAL A 3 9.73 16.93 3.43
C VAL A 3 9.83 18.45 3.47
N GLY A 4 10.27 18.99 4.60
CA GLY A 4 10.64 20.39 4.71
C GLY A 4 11.84 20.65 3.81
N GLY A 5 11.61 21.32 2.67
CA GLY A 5 12.67 21.82 1.83
C GLY A 5 13.53 22.80 2.62
N THR A 6 14.84 22.66 2.49
CA THR A 6 15.82 23.62 3.01
C THR A 6 15.41 25.03 2.60
N ALA A 7 15.27 25.91 3.59
CA ALA A 7 14.98 27.32 3.36
C ALA A 7 16.12 27.94 2.52
N VAL A 8 15.88 28.12 1.23
CA VAL A 8 16.74 28.95 0.41
C VAL A 8 16.48 30.38 0.81
N THR A 9 17.32 30.92 1.68
CA THR A 9 17.33 32.33 2.09
C THR A 9 17.80 33.18 0.94
N GLY A 10 16.95 33.40 -0.04
CA GLY A 10 17.12 34.45 -1.01
C GLY A 10 16.51 35.74 -0.46
N SER A 11 17.32 36.75 -0.21
CA SER A 11 16.93 37.99 0.47
C SER A 11 16.07 38.94 -0.35
N SER A 12 15.65 38.64 -1.58
CA SER A 12 14.83 39.51 -2.40
C SER A 12 13.37 39.06 -2.51
N LYS A 13 12.41 40.00 -2.46
CA LYS A 13 10.99 39.77 -2.70
C LYS A 13 10.73 39.00 -4.02
N LYS A 14 11.59 39.21 -5.03
CA LYS A 14 11.50 38.54 -6.33
C LYS A 14 11.84 37.05 -6.24
N ALA A 15 12.88 36.68 -5.48
CA ALA A 15 13.28 35.32 -5.27
C ALA A 15 12.23 34.53 -4.48
N ARG A 16 11.62 35.14 -3.44
CA ARG A 16 10.50 34.57 -2.69
C ARG A 16 9.28 34.30 -3.58
N LYS A 17 8.93 35.26 -4.46
CA LYS A 17 7.79 35.10 -5.37
C LYS A 17 8.02 34.02 -6.42
N THR A 18 9.27 33.88 -6.90
CA THR A 18 9.65 32.80 -7.83
C THR A 18 9.61 31.45 -7.13
N TYR A 19 10.14 31.34 -5.91
CA TYR A 19 10.09 30.12 -5.11
C TYR A 19 8.64 29.68 -4.81
N LEU A 20 7.79 30.62 -4.38
CA LEU A 20 6.38 30.33 -4.13
C LEU A 20 5.65 29.86 -5.41
N ARG A 21 5.97 30.42 -6.57
CA ARG A 21 5.42 29.93 -7.86
C ARG A 21 5.91 28.53 -8.22
N MET A 22 7.16 28.19 -7.91
CA MET A 22 7.70 26.85 -8.12
C MET A 22 7.10 25.82 -7.16
N VAL A 23 6.85 26.20 -5.90
CA VAL A 23 6.29 25.29 -4.87
C VAL A 23 4.78 25.12 -5.04
N GLN A 24 4.07 26.17 -5.47
CA GLN A 24 2.61 26.10 -5.67
C GLN A 24 2.18 25.46 -6.98
N ASN A 25 3.13 25.21 -7.88
CA ASN A 25 3.05 24.48 -9.15
C ASN A 25 1.62 24.32 -9.75
N VAL A 26 0.88 25.43 -9.84
CA VAL A 26 -0.39 25.46 -10.56
C VAL A 26 -0.06 25.67 -12.03
N GLN A 27 0.09 24.58 -12.75
CA GLN A 27 0.24 24.60 -14.21
C GLN A 27 -1.13 24.56 -14.86
N LEU A 28 -1.42 25.52 -15.72
CA LEU A 28 -2.49 25.38 -16.70
C LEU A 28 -2.08 24.22 -17.64
N THR A 29 -2.66 23.05 -17.42
CA THR A 29 -2.50 21.94 -18.35
C THR A 29 -3.20 22.31 -19.64
N GLY A 30 -2.43 22.56 -20.71
CA GLY A 30 -2.96 22.52 -22.06
C GLY A 30 -3.66 21.20 -22.30
N LEU A 31 -4.70 21.19 -23.14
CA LEU A 31 -5.46 20.02 -23.52
C LEU A 31 -4.51 18.91 -24.01
N VAL A 32 -4.16 18.00 -23.09
CA VAL A 32 -3.52 16.75 -23.46
C VAL A 32 -4.60 15.89 -24.11
N PRO A 33 -4.40 15.37 -25.34
CA PRO A 33 -5.37 14.47 -25.94
C PRO A 33 -5.64 13.32 -24.97
N LYS A 34 -6.89 13.13 -24.58
CA LYS A 34 -7.30 11.98 -23.78
C LYS A 34 -7.07 10.73 -24.62
N VAL A 35 -5.99 10.00 -24.33
CA VAL A 35 -5.86 8.63 -24.81
C VAL A 35 -7.10 7.88 -24.34
N ALA A 36 -7.80 7.21 -25.25
CA ALA A 36 -8.99 6.42 -24.92
C ALA A 36 -8.62 5.42 -23.83
N ARG A 37 -9.04 5.73 -22.60
CA ARG A 37 -8.88 4.83 -21.45
C ARG A 37 -9.83 3.67 -21.69
N ARG A 38 -9.33 2.42 -21.69
CA ARG A 38 -10.20 1.27 -21.50
C ARG A 38 -11.04 1.56 -20.26
N GLU A 39 -12.36 1.50 -20.41
CA GLU A 39 -13.26 1.74 -19.29
C GLU A 39 -12.94 0.70 -18.20
N SER A 40 -12.35 1.16 -17.10
CA SER A 40 -12.20 0.31 -15.93
C SER A 40 -13.58 0.09 -15.33
N PRO A 41 -13.89 -1.11 -14.82
CA PRO A 41 -15.19 -1.37 -14.21
C PRO A 41 -15.42 -0.39 -13.05
N ILE A 42 -16.66 0.05 -12.88
CA ILE A 42 -17.06 0.84 -11.71
C ILE A 42 -17.00 -0.10 -10.51
N ILE A 43 -16.18 0.26 -9.53
CA ILE A 43 -16.03 -0.52 -8.28
C ILE A 43 -16.75 0.26 -7.19
N GLY A 44 -17.69 -0.39 -6.52
CA GLY A 44 -18.43 0.17 -5.40
C GLY A 44 -18.70 -0.86 -4.33
N PHE A 45 -19.13 -0.39 -3.15
CA PHE A 45 -19.61 -1.23 -2.06
C PHE A 45 -21.12 -1.07 -1.89
N SER A 46 -21.79 -2.13 -1.50
CA SER A 46 -23.24 -2.20 -1.29
C SER A 46 -23.56 -2.74 0.09
N GLU A 47 -24.80 -2.56 0.52
CA GLU A 47 -25.30 -3.16 1.77
C GLU A 47 -25.14 -4.69 1.81
N GLU A 48 -25.15 -5.36 0.65
CA GLU A 48 -24.89 -6.79 0.53
C GLU A 48 -23.50 -7.17 1.03
N ASP A 49 -22.50 -6.33 0.76
CA ASP A 49 -21.12 -6.54 1.17
C ASP A 49 -20.97 -6.52 2.70
N ALA A 50 -21.85 -5.79 3.41
CA ALA A 50 -21.85 -5.68 4.87
C ALA A 50 -22.67 -6.76 5.60
N ARG A 51 -23.49 -7.57 4.91
CA ARG A 51 -24.46 -8.50 5.54
C ARG A 51 -23.87 -9.53 6.51
N ARG A 52 -22.58 -9.85 6.36
CA ARG A 52 -21.90 -10.84 7.23
C ARG A 52 -21.21 -10.20 8.43
N LEU A 53 -21.21 -8.87 8.50
CA LEU A 53 -20.54 -8.16 9.58
C LEU A 53 -21.53 -7.89 10.72
N HIS A 54 -21.06 -8.02 11.95
CA HIS A 54 -21.77 -7.44 13.09
C HIS A 54 -21.64 -5.93 13.00
N HIS A 55 -22.76 -5.23 12.83
CA HIS A 55 -22.78 -3.77 12.79
C HIS A 55 -22.23 -3.20 14.09
N GLN A 56 -21.51 -2.07 13.99
CA GLN A 56 -20.77 -1.38 15.05
C GLN A 56 -19.45 -2.10 15.43
N HIS A 57 -18.50 -2.14 14.49
CA HIS A 57 -17.15 -2.59 14.76
C HIS A 57 -16.12 -1.48 14.43
N ASP A 58 -15.08 -1.41 15.24
CA ASP A 58 -13.90 -0.56 15.02
C ASP A 58 -12.69 -1.41 14.56
N ASN A 59 -12.94 -2.54 13.90
CA ASN A 59 -11.92 -3.48 13.49
C ASN A 59 -11.05 -2.89 12.37
N ALA A 60 -9.76 -3.13 12.46
CA ALA A 60 -8.85 -2.89 11.34
C ALA A 60 -9.14 -3.89 10.20
N LEU A 61 -8.88 -3.49 8.97
CA LEU A 61 -8.96 -4.39 7.83
C LEU A 61 -7.73 -5.29 7.82
N VAL A 62 -7.89 -6.50 8.30
CA VAL A 62 -6.88 -7.56 8.37
C VAL A 62 -7.33 -8.70 7.48
N VAL A 63 -6.43 -9.20 6.64
CA VAL A 63 -6.75 -10.19 5.61
C VAL A 63 -5.76 -11.36 5.64
N SER A 64 -6.17 -12.46 5.02
CA SER A 64 -5.30 -13.58 4.69
C SER A 64 -5.06 -13.62 3.19
N ILE A 65 -3.80 -13.72 2.76
CA ILE A 65 -3.39 -13.70 1.34
C ILE A 65 -2.33 -14.76 1.06
N GLN A 66 -2.21 -15.15 -0.19
CA GLN A 66 -1.11 -15.99 -0.61
C GLN A 66 0.11 -15.12 -0.99
N ILE A 67 1.26 -15.41 -0.37
CA ILE A 67 2.56 -14.83 -0.72
C ILE A 67 3.50 -15.99 -1.07
N GLU A 68 3.96 -16.04 -2.31
CA GLU A 68 4.64 -17.23 -2.85
C GLU A 68 3.81 -18.51 -2.62
N ASP A 69 4.38 -19.53 -2.04
CA ASP A 69 3.70 -20.78 -1.70
C ASP A 69 3.08 -20.78 -0.29
N TYR A 70 3.01 -19.62 0.38
CA TYR A 70 2.53 -19.53 1.76
C TYR A 70 1.19 -18.80 1.87
N ASN A 71 0.27 -19.36 2.65
CA ASN A 71 -0.90 -18.62 3.13
C ASN A 71 -0.50 -17.77 4.32
N MET A 72 -0.42 -16.47 4.11
CA MET A 72 -0.07 -15.51 5.17
C MET A 72 -1.33 -14.91 5.78
N HIS A 73 -1.53 -15.20 7.05
CA HIS A 73 -2.59 -14.62 7.87
C HIS A 73 -2.14 -13.33 8.54
N LYS A 74 -3.06 -12.57 9.10
CA LYS A 74 -2.81 -11.32 9.84
C LYS A 74 -2.03 -10.29 9.02
N VAL A 75 -2.46 -10.08 7.80
CA VAL A 75 -1.92 -9.03 6.93
C VAL A 75 -2.79 -7.79 7.08
N LEU A 76 -2.21 -6.73 7.65
CA LEU A 76 -2.90 -5.45 7.82
C LEU A 76 -2.95 -4.70 6.49
N VAL A 77 -4.11 -4.18 6.15
CA VAL A 77 -4.28 -3.27 5.01
C VAL A 77 -4.25 -1.84 5.52
N ASP A 78 -3.21 -1.09 5.16
CA ASP A 78 -2.98 0.27 5.65
C ASP A 78 -2.78 1.26 4.50
N ASN A 79 -3.82 2.00 4.18
CA ASN A 79 -3.78 3.03 3.12
C ASN A 79 -3.01 4.31 3.53
N VAL A 80 -2.54 4.40 4.77
CA VAL A 80 -1.68 5.49 5.26
C VAL A 80 -0.20 5.11 5.13
N SER A 81 0.13 3.82 5.17
CA SER A 81 1.51 3.36 5.01
C SER A 81 2.06 3.68 3.62
N SER A 82 3.27 4.25 3.58
CA SER A 82 4.00 4.56 2.35
C SER A 82 4.84 3.40 1.81
N ALA A 83 4.86 2.28 2.51
CA ALA A 83 5.61 1.07 2.15
C ALA A 83 4.79 -0.18 2.47
N ASP A 84 5.10 -1.25 1.76
CA ASP A 84 4.68 -2.60 2.10
C ASP A 84 5.72 -3.18 3.05
N ILE A 85 5.29 -3.78 4.16
CA ILE A 85 6.16 -4.24 5.25
C ILE A 85 5.97 -5.74 5.44
N LEU A 86 7.07 -6.47 5.58
CA LEU A 86 7.09 -7.84 6.04
C LEU A 86 7.87 -7.92 7.35
N TYR A 87 7.23 -8.37 8.41
CA TYR A 87 7.88 -8.50 9.69
C TYR A 87 8.83 -9.69 9.72
N TYR A 88 9.98 -9.52 10.34
CA TYR A 88 11.08 -10.49 10.29
C TYR A 88 10.69 -11.88 10.78
N LEU A 89 9.83 -12.00 11.78
CA LEU A 89 9.35 -13.30 12.26
C LEU A 89 8.58 -14.06 11.17
N ALA A 90 7.73 -13.36 10.42
CA ALA A 90 7.01 -13.96 9.29
C ALA A 90 7.97 -14.32 8.15
N PHE A 91 8.92 -13.45 7.82
CA PHE A 91 9.98 -13.72 6.84
C PHE A 91 10.78 -14.99 7.21
N GLN A 92 11.15 -15.16 8.49
CA GLN A 92 11.84 -16.37 8.95
C GLN A 92 10.99 -17.64 8.80
N GLN A 93 9.68 -17.56 9.08
CA GLN A 93 8.76 -18.68 8.94
C GLN A 93 8.60 -19.13 7.48
N MET A 94 8.79 -18.21 6.53
CA MET A 94 8.80 -18.53 5.10
C MET A 94 10.07 -19.28 4.66
N GLY A 95 11.06 -19.43 5.53
CA GLY A 95 12.30 -20.15 5.20
C GLY A 95 13.14 -19.48 4.12
N ILE A 96 12.92 -18.20 3.86
CA ILE A 96 13.66 -17.45 2.85
C ILE A 96 15.01 -17.02 3.44
N ASP A 97 16.08 -17.25 2.68
CA ASP A 97 17.43 -16.90 3.10
C ASP A 97 17.58 -15.36 3.19
N ARG A 98 18.19 -14.93 4.29
CA ARG A 98 18.47 -13.51 4.53
C ARG A 98 19.37 -12.88 3.46
N GLU A 99 20.19 -13.69 2.81
CA GLU A 99 21.07 -13.28 1.71
C GLU A 99 20.31 -12.81 0.45
N GLN A 100 19.02 -13.19 0.33
CA GLN A 100 18.14 -12.71 -0.73
C GLN A 100 17.64 -11.27 -0.50
N LEU A 101 17.84 -10.73 0.69
CA LEU A 101 17.46 -9.35 0.99
C LEU A 101 18.37 -8.36 0.25
N ILE A 102 17.78 -7.48 -0.52
CA ILE A 102 18.47 -6.38 -1.19
C ILE A 102 18.69 -5.25 -0.17
N PRO A 103 19.95 -4.84 0.08
CA PRO A 103 20.21 -3.72 0.97
C PRO A 103 19.48 -2.45 0.52
N THR A 104 18.83 -1.76 1.44
CA THR A 104 18.14 -0.51 1.16
C THR A 104 18.35 0.47 2.29
N ASN A 105 18.49 1.74 1.93
CA ASN A 105 18.71 2.85 2.88
C ASN A 105 17.44 3.67 3.14
N THR A 106 16.27 3.13 2.81
CA THR A 106 15.00 3.84 3.01
C THR A 106 14.77 4.04 4.51
N PRO A 107 14.73 5.26 5.03
CA PRO A 107 14.42 5.47 6.44
C PRO A 107 12.97 5.11 6.70
N LEU A 108 12.72 4.10 7.50
CA LEU A 108 11.41 3.73 7.97
C LEU A 108 11.22 4.24 9.40
N VAL A 109 10.20 5.06 9.59
CA VAL A 109 9.89 5.68 10.88
C VAL A 109 8.42 5.40 11.17
N ASP A 110 8.13 4.93 12.38
CA ASP A 110 6.76 4.75 12.85
C ASP A 110 6.07 6.09 13.17
N PHE A 111 4.80 6.06 13.51
CA PHE A 111 4.03 7.26 13.87
C PHE A 111 4.56 7.95 15.15
N GLY A 112 5.29 7.24 15.99
CA GLY A 112 5.94 7.78 17.18
C GLY A 112 7.31 8.40 16.91
N GLY A 113 7.78 8.38 15.67
CA GLY A 113 9.10 8.88 15.29
C GLY A 113 10.25 7.90 15.57
N THR A 114 9.95 6.67 15.98
CA THR A 114 10.93 5.63 16.22
C THR A 114 11.45 5.05 14.91
N ARG A 115 12.75 4.98 14.75
CA ARG A 115 13.36 4.35 13.58
C ARG A 115 13.24 2.83 13.70
N MET A 116 12.64 2.21 12.70
CA MET A 116 12.59 0.75 12.62
C MET A 116 13.88 0.19 12.05
N LEU A 117 14.33 -0.94 12.59
CA LEU A 117 15.51 -1.64 12.08
C LEU A 117 15.13 -2.36 10.77
N LEU A 118 15.49 -1.74 9.67
CA LEU A 118 15.30 -2.28 8.32
C LEU A 118 16.43 -3.27 8.02
N LEU A 119 16.06 -4.49 7.62
CA LEU A 119 17.01 -5.55 7.26
C LEU A 119 17.34 -5.56 5.76
N GLY A 120 16.41 -5.09 4.94
CA GLY A 120 16.53 -5.04 3.48
C GLY A 120 15.15 -5.04 2.83
N ALA A 121 15.13 -5.20 1.53
CA ALA A 121 13.91 -5.34 0.73
C ALA A 121 13.90 -6.70 0.03
N ILE A 122 12.70 -7.24 -0.20
CA ILE A 122 12.49 -8.46 -0.98
C ILE A 122 11.25 -8.30 -1.86
N THR A 123 11.31 -8.81 -3.08
CA THR A 123 10.16 -8.85 -3.98
C THR A 123 9.60 -10.27 -4.01
N LEU A 124 8.31 -10.40 -3.69
CA LEU A 124 7.59 -11.66 -3.60
C LEU A 124 6.32 -11.60 -4.43
N SER A 125 5.93 -12.74 -5.00
CA SER A 125 4.66 -12.86 -5.71
C SER A 125 3.50 -12.93 -4.72
N VAL A 126 2.49 -12.09 -4.92
CA VAL A 126 1.30 -12.02 -4.07
C VAL A 126 0.07 -12.29 -4.91
N VAL A 127 -0.76 -13.22 -4.44
CA VAL A 127 -2.03 -13.58 -5.08
C VAL A 127 -3.18 -13.20 -4.15
N VAL A 128 -4.17 -12.48 -4.70
CA VAL A 128 -5.37 -12.08 -3.97
C VAL A 128 -6.63 -12.31 -4.81
N GLY A 129 -7.74 -12.58 -4.10
CA GLY A 129 -9.02 -12.94 -4.70
C GLY A 129 -9.11 -14.41 -5.04
N ASP A 130 -10.30 -14.83 -5.45
CA ASP A 130 -10.61 -16.20 -5.84
C ASP A 130 -10.71 -16.34 -7.36
N TYR A 131 -10.30 -17.50 -7.87
CA TYR A 131 -10.42 -17.78 -9.31
C TYR A 131 -11.90 -17.71 -9.75
N PRO A 132 -12.24 -17.05 -10.90
CA PRO A 132 -11.35 -16.40 -11.86
C PRO A 132 -11.06 -14.92 -11.57
N GLN A 133 -11.60 -14.32 -10.50
CA GLN A 133 -11.42 -12.91 -10.13
C GLN A 133 -10.21 -12.69 -9.24
N GLN A 134 -9.11 -13.33 -9.54
CA GLN A 134 -7.85 -13.17 -8.82
C GLN A 134 -6.85 -12.31 -9.60
N ILE A 135 -5.92 -11.71 -8.89
CA ILE A 135 -4.72 -11.08 -9.43
C ILE A 135 -3.48 -11.64 -8.76
N ALA A 136 -2.43 -11.82 -9.55
CA ALA A 136 -1.10 -12.15 -9.05
C ALA A 136 -0.14 -11.03 -9.47
N LYS A 137 0.61 -10.48 -8.52
CA LYS A 137 1.58 -9.42 -8.77
C LYS A 137 2.75 -9.49 -7.82
N ASP A 138 3.89 -9.06 -8.32
CA ASP A 138 5.08 -8.88 -7.52
C ASP A 138 4.95 -7.65 -6.61
N VAL A 139 5.23 -7.85 -5.34
CA VAL A 139 5.21 -6.81 -4.30
C VAL A 139 6.58 -6.75 -3.64
N THR A 140 7.15 -5.54 -3.56
CA THR A 140 8.42 -5.32 -2.87
C THR A 140 8.16 -4.94 -1.41
N PHE A 141 8.48 -5.84 -0.51
CA PHE A 141 8.36 -5.65 0.92
C PHE A 141 9.66 -5.14 1.54
N LEU A 142 9.54 -4.20 2.45
CA LEU A 142 10.60 -3.84 3.39
C LEU A 142 10.56 -4.81 4.57
N VAL A 143 11.64 -5.56 4.78
CA VAL A 143 11.74 -6.51 5.90
C VAL A 143 12.25 -5.78 7.11
N VAL A 144 11.45 -5.76 8.19
CA VAL A 144 11.76 -5.03 9.41
C VAL A 144 11.84 -5.96 10.61
N ASN A 145 12.88 -5.76 11.43
CA ASN A 145 12.99 -6.45 12.71
C ASN A 145 12.32 -5.62 13.80
N TYR A 146 11.02 -5.81 13.91
CA TYR A 146 10.18 -5.16 14.90
C TYR A 146 9.07 -6.11 15.34
N SER A 147 8.68 -6.06 16.62
CA SER A 147 7.58 -6.87 17.14
C SER A 147 6.25 -6.28 16.70
N SER A 148 5.39 -7.11 16.12
CA SER A 148 4.06 -6.71 15.67
C SER A 148 3.04 -7.83 15.89
N ALA A 149 1.78 -7.45 16.05
CA ALA A 149 0.67 -8.39 16.03
C ALA A 149 0.35 -8.90 14.61
N TYR A 150 0.90 -8.23 13.59
CA TYR A 150 0.71 -8.54 12.18
C TYR A 150 1.93 -9.22 11.59
N ASN A 151 1.73 -10.01 10.54
CA ASN A 151 2.81 -10.64 9.79
C ASN A 151 3.32 -9.76 8.66
N ALA A 152 2.42 -8.98 8.05
CA ALA A 152 2.76 -8.02 7.00
C ALA A 152 1.81 -6.82 7.01
N ILE A 153 2.20 -5.77 6.31
CA ILE A 153 1.35 -4.61 6.00
C ILE A 153 1.35 -4.42 4.48
N LEU A 154 0.16 -4.33 3.89
CA LEU A 154 -0.04 -3.87 2.53
C LEU A 154 -0.31 -2.38 2.54
N GLY A 155 0.64 -1.61 2.03
CA GLY A 155 0.57 -0.15 1.96
C GLY A 155 0.09 0.37 0.62
N ARG A 156 0.21 1.69 0.44
CA ARG A 156 -0.16 2.37 -0.80
C ARG A 156 0.54 1.83 -2.06
N PRO A 157 1.82 1.40 -2.03
CA PRO A 157 2.43 0.90 -3.25
C PRO A 157 1.66 -0.26 -3.84
N THR A 158 1.32 -1.26 -3.02
CA THR A 158 0.53 -2.41 -3.43
C THR A 158 -0.90 -2.03 -3.78
N LEU A 159 -1.60 -1.28 -2.92
CA LEU A 159 -2.99 -0.88 -3.16
C LEU A 159 -3.15 -0.09 -4.47
N ASN A 160 -2.23 0.83 -4.77
CA ASN A 160 -2.23 1.59 -6.01
C ASN A 160 -1.91 0.71 -7.22
N SER A 161 -0.94 -0.22 -7.09
CA SER A 161 -0.60 -1.17 -8.16
C SER A 161 -1.79 -2.04 -8.54
N TRP A 162 -2.59 -2.45 -7.55
CA TRP A 162 -3.80 -3.25 -7.76
C TRP A 162 -4.99 -2.41 -8.18
N LYS A 163 -4.90 -1.07 -8.12
CA LYS A 163 -6.03 -0.14 -8.24
C LYS A 163 -7.14 -0.49 -7.26
N ALA A 164 -6.75 -0.92 -6.08
CA ALA A 164 -7.63 -1.42 -5.05
C ALA A 164 -8.37 -0.29 -4.35
N ILE A 165 -9.61 -0.53 -4.00
CA ILE A 165 -10.45 0.31 -3.15
C ILE A 165 -10.70 -0.44 -1.85
N THR A 166 -10.46 0.20 -0.73
CA THR A 166 -10.64 -0.37 0.61
C THR A 166 -11.85 0.24 1.30
N SER A 167 -12.58 -0.57 2.05
CA SER A 167 -13.64 -0.11 2.93
C SER A 167 -13.50 -0.74 4.31
N THR A 168 -13.24 0.09 5.32
CA THR A 168 -13.21 -0.35 6.72
C THR A 168 -14.62 -0.71 7.21
N TYR A 169 -15.66 0.00 6.74
CA TYR A 169 -17.04 -0.33 7.07
C TYR A 169 -17.47 -1.73 6.60
N HIS A 170 -17.00 -2.15 5.40
CA HIS A 170 -17.31 -3.46 4.85
C HIS A 170 -16.23 -4.51 5.14
N LEU A 171 -15.14 -4.14 5.83
CA LEU A 171 -13.93 -4.96 6.02
C LEU A 171 -13.53 -5.68 4.72
N MET A 172 -13.40 -4.91 3.65
CA MET A 172 -13.22 -5.49 2.31
C MET A 172 -12.31 -4.63 1.44
N ILE A 173 -11.60 -5.31 0.54
CA ILE A 173 -10.88 -4.71 -0.58
C ILE A 173 -11.55 -5.18 -1.87
N LYS A 174 -11.75 -4.27 -2.81
CA LYS A 174 -12.14 -4.59 -4.19
C LYS A 174 -11.13 -4.07 -5.18
N PHE A 175 -10.87 -4.82 -6.22
CA PHE A 175 -9.89 -4.49 -7.25
C PHE A 175 -10.34 -4.97 -8.63
N PRO A 176 -9.93 -4.28 -9.74
CA PRO A 176 -10.25 -4.71 -11.08
C PRO A 176 -9.41 -5.94 -11.46
N THR A 177 -10.02 -6.90 -12.11
CA THR A 177 -9.37 -8.05 -12.74
C THR A 177 -9.64 -8.02 -14.25
N ASP A 178 -9.04 -8.94 -15.00
CA ASP A 178 -9.31 -9.05 -16.44
C ASP A 178 -10.75 -9.51 -16.74
N TYR A 179 -11.41 -10.17 -15.79
CA TYR A 179 -12.76 -10.71 -15.97
C TYR A 179 -13.85 -9.81 -15.37
N SER A 180 -13.62 -9.26 -14.19
CA SER A 180 -14.59 -8.43 -13.47
C SER A 180 -13.93 -7.70 -12.30
N VAL A 181 -14.65 -7.53 -11.20
CA VAL A 181 -14.13 -7.00 -9.93
C VAL A 181 -13.84 -8.18 -9.02
N GLY A 182 -12.59 -8.29 -8.57
CA GLY A 182 -12.19 -9.21 -7.52
C GLY A 182 -12.41 -8.58 -6.15
N GLU A 183 -12.55 -9.42 -5.14
CA GLU A 183 -12.75 -9.00 -3.76
C GLU A 183 -11.89 -9.82 -2.80
N LEU A 184 -11.49 -9.18 -1.70
CA LEU A 184 -10.82 -9.83 -0.58
C LEU A 184 -11.46 -9.32 0.70
N ARG A 185 -11.92 -10.23 1.54
CA ARG A 185 -12.61 -9.92 2.80
C ARG A 185 -11.65 -9.96 3.96
N GLY A 186 -11.94 -9.15 4.96
CA GLY A 186 -11.26 -9.21 6.26
C GLY A 186 -11.58 -10.53 7.00
N ASP A 187 -10.61 -10.96 7.79
CA ASP A 187 -10.68 -12.15 8.65
C ASP A 187 -11.57 -11.93 9.86
#